data_8fd29e3bc0106344f10b556d90e9e42c
#
_entry.id   8fd29e3bc0106344f10b556d90e9e42c
#
_cell.length_a   1.000
_cell.length_b   1.000
_cell.length_c   1.000
_cell.angle_alpha   90.00
_cell.angle_beta   90.00
_cell.angle_gamma   90.00
#
_symmetry.space_group_name_H-M   'P 1'
#
loop_
_entity.id
_entity.type
_entity.pdbx_description
1 polymer ?
#
loop_
_entity_poly.entity_id
_entity_poly.type
_entity_poly.pdbx_seq_one_letter_code
_entity_poly.pdbx_strand_id
1 'polypeptide(L)'
;MNINIISIFPEILESSFRGLTGKALEKNIAKLKLIDLKEFSNNDYGSIDDAPYGGGEGMVIGVEPLEKSLKTIKKPGHIICLTPQGKVFNQTKAVNLSKYKDLTFVCGRYEGIDQRFIDNYVDEEVSIGDYVLSGGEIAASVVIDAILRNLDDVIGNQDSINKDSHSDGKLKGHVYTRPSDFK
;
A
#
# COMPACT_ATOMS: atom_id res chain seq x y z
N MET A 1 8.03 6.09 11.11
CA MET A 1 7.40 4.88 10.57
C MET A 1 8.30 4.27 9.50
N ASN A 2 8.44 2.95 9.43
CA ASN A 2 9.12 2.27 8.31
C ASN A 2 8.07 1.56 7.45
N ILE A 3 8.16 1.74 6.14
CA ILE A 3 7.23 1.16 5.16
C ILE A 3 8.06 0.36 4.16
N ASN A 4 7.81 -0.93 4.07
CA ASN A 4 8.39 -1.80 3.05
C ASN A 4 7.31 -2.12 2.02
N ILE A 5 7.67 -2.19 0.75
CA ILE A 5 6.75 -2.55 -0.32
C ILE A 5 7.42 -3.59 -1.22
N ILE A 6 6.82 -4.77 -1.29
CA ILE A 6 7.22 -5.85 -2.18
C ILE A 6 6.36 -5.73 -3.43
N SER A 7 6.99 -5.57 -4.59
CA SER A 7 6.30 -5.34 -5.87
C SER A 7 7.14 -5.86 -7.04
N ILE A 8 6.48 -6.20 -8.14
CA ILE A 8 7.12 -6.53 -9.42
C ILE A 8 7.57 -5.25 -10.16
N PHE A 9 6.89 -4.13 -9.93
CA PHE A 9 7.14 -2.84 -10.58
C PHE A 9 7.27 -1.72 -9.55
N PRO A 10 8.33 -1.74 -8.71
CA PRO A 10 8.52 -0.73 -7.67
C PRO A 10 8.65 0.69 -8.23
N GLU A 11 9.07 0.86 -9.48
CA GLU A 11 9.19 2.14 -10.18
C GLU A 11 7.85 2.90 -10.31
N ILE A 12 6.73 2.19 -10.34
CA ILE A 12 5.39 2.81 -10.34
C ILE A 12 5.17 3.61 -9.06
N LEU A 13 5.71 3.13 -7.95
CA LEU A 13 5.57 3.74 -6.63
C LEU A 13 6.46 4.97 -6.44
N GLU A 14 7.61 5.03 -7.08
CA GLU A 14 8.57 6.14 -6.90
C GLU A 14 7.97 7.51 -7.25
N SER A 15 7.13 7.55 -8.28
CA SER A 15 6.47 8.79 -8.69
C SER A 15 5.32 9.21 -7.76
N SER A 16 4.77 8.30 -6.99
CA SER A 16 3.60 8.51 -6.14
C SER A 16 3.95 9.23 -4.83
N PHE A 17 5.19 9.10 -4.37
CA PHE A 17 5.62 9.67 -3.08
C PHE A 17 6.24 11.05 -3.25
N ARG A 18 5.42 12.00 -3.74
CA ARG A 18 5.76 13.42 -3.88
C ARG A 18 4.79 14.29 -3.08
N GLY A 19 5.01 15.60 -3.08
CA GLY A 19 4.13 16.50 -2.34
C GLY A 19 4.16 16.28 -0.83
N LEU A 20 3.03 16.02 -0.20
CA LEU A 20 2.93 15.85 1.25
C LEU A 20 3.64 14.59 1.74
N THR A 21 3.42 13.47 1.06
CA THR A 21 4.10 12.19 1.34
C THR A 21 5.61 12.30 1.14
N GLY A 22 6.06 12.97 0.07
CA GLY A 22 7.47 13.24 -0.16
C GLY A 22 8.11 14.04 0.98
N LYS A 23 7.43 15.06 1.49
CA LYS A 23 7.90 15.82 2.66
C LYS A 23 8.04 14.96 3.91
N ALA A 24 7.15 14.00 4.13
CA ALA A 24 7.26 13.06 5.25
C ALA A 24 8.53 12.20 5.15
N LEU A 25 8.88 11.78 3.93
CA LEU A 25 10.13 11.03 3.66
C LEU A 25 11.37 11.91 3.83
N GLU A 26 11.39 13.12 3.26
CA GLU A 26 12.49 14.09 3.38
C GLU A 26 12.79 14.45 4.84
N LYS A 27 11.75 14.62 5.65
CA LYS A 27 11.86 14.89 7.09
C LYS A 27 12.19 13.65 7.94
N ASN A 28 12.33 12.47 7.34
CA ASN A 28 12.52 11.20 8.05
C ASN A 28 11.41 10.83 9.05
N ILE A 29 10.21 11.39 8.91
CA ILE A 29 9.01 10.98 9.67
C ILE A 29 8.62 9.56 9.24
N ALA A 30 8.75 9.27 7.94
CA ALA A 30 8.62 7.94 7.38
C ALA A 30 9.86 7.56 6.58
N LYS A 31 10.13 6.25 6.47
CA LYS A 31 11.16 5.67 5.61
C LYS A 31 10.51 4.64 4.71
N LEU A 32 10.83 4.71 3.43
CA LEU A 32 10.31 3.81 2.42
C LEU A 32 11.44 2.90 1.92
N LYS A 33 11.14 1.59 1.84
CA LYS A 33 11.99 0.60 1.20
C LYS A 33 11.18 -0.12 0.13
N LEU A 34 11.56 0.08 -1.12
CA LEU A 34 11.02 -0.68 -2.25
C LEU A 34 11.83 -1.95 -2.45
N ILE A 35 11.16 -3.05 -2.69
CA ILE A 35 11.75 -4.37 -2.87
C ILE A 35 11.24 -4.91 -4.21
N ASP A 36 12.13 -5.04 -5.17
CA ASP A 36 11.81 -5.62 -6.46
C ASP A 36 11.72 -7.14 -6.33
N LEU A 37 10.51 -7.67 -6.50
CA LEU A 37 10.27 -9.11 -6.38
C LEU A 37 11.02 -9.91 -7.45
N LYS A 38 11.34 -9.32 -8.59
CA LYS A 38 12.09 -9.98 -9.68
C LYS A 38 13.50 -10.39 -9.25
N GLU A 39 14.10 -9.71 -8.28
CA GLU A 39 15.41 -10.07 -7.72
C GLU A 39 15.41 -11.41 -6.96
N PHE A 40 14.22 -11.96 -6.64
CA PHE A 40 14.04 -13.18 -5.85
C PHE A 40 13.51 -14.36 -6.66
N SER A 41 13.64 -14.29 -7.97
CA SER A 41 13.24 -15.37 -8.87
C SER A 41 13.91 -16.71 -8.53
N ASN A 42 13.23 -17.81 -8.83
CA ASN A 42 13.68 -19.15 -8.49
C ASN A 42 14.51 -19.83 -9.58
N ASN A 43 14.63 -19.20 -10.75
CA ASN A 43 15.32 -19.77 -11.91
C ASN A 43 16.08 -18.70 -12.68
N ASP A 44 16.96 -19.15 -13.57
CA ASP A 44 17.79 -18.30 -14.44
C ASP A 44 16.96 -17.45 -15.43
N TYR A 45 15.68 -17.77 -15.60
CA TYR A 45 14.74 -17.03 -16.46
C TYR A 45 14.02 -15.89 -15.74
N GLY A 46 14.26 -15.71 -14.44
CA GLY A 46 13.65 -14.62 -13.67
C GLY A 46 12.16 -14.80 -13.35
N SER A 47 11.61 -16.02 -13.46
CA SER A 47 10.21 -16.27 -13.20
C SER A 47 9.91 -16.19 -11.69
N ILE A 48 8.88 -15.41 -11.35
CA ILE A 48 8.35 -15.23 -10.01
C ILE A 48 6.92 -15.76 -9.89
N ASP A 49 6.36 -16.23 -10.98
CA ASP A 49 5.00 -16.68 -11.20
C ASP A 49 4.96 -18.02 -11.92
N ASP A 50 3.85 -18.71 -11.80
CA ASP A 50 3.60 -19.99 -12.47
C ASP A 50 2.10 -20.12 -12.76
N ALA A 51 1.75 -21.09 -13.63
CA ALA A 51 0.36 -21.42 -13.94
C ALA A 51 -0.42 -21.85 -12.67
N PRO A 52 -1.72 -21.52 -12.58
CA PRO A 52 -2.53 -21.94 -11.45
C PRO A 52 -2.54 -23.46 -11.28
N TYR A 53 -2.38 -23.94 -10.05
CA TYR A 53 -2.49 -25.37 -9.74
C TYR A 53 -3.91 -25.87 -10.03
N GLY A 54 -4.03 -26.95 -10.79
CA GLY A 54 -5.32 -27.47 -11.22
C GLY A 54 -5.84 -26.89 -12.54
N GLY A 55 -5.06 -26.00 -13.17
CA GLY A 55 -5.42 -25.35 -14.44
C GLY A 55 -6.15 -24.00 -14.20
N GLY A 56 -6.34 -23.27 -15.27
CA GLY A 56 -6.94 -21.93 -15.26
C GLY A 56 -6.18 -21.00 -16.20
N GLU A 57 -6.71 -19.83 -16.42
CA GLU A 57 -6.07 -18.78 -17.22
C GLU A 57 -5.12 -17.94 -16.35
N GLY A 58 -4.13 -17.34 -16.99
CA GLY A 58 -3.21 -16.41 -16.34
C GLY A 58 -2.11 -17.08 -15.51
N MET A 59 -1.47 -16.29 -14.66
CA MET A 59 -0.32 -16.67 -13.84
C MET A 59 -0.58 -16.25 -12.39
N VAL A 60 0.06 -16.94 -11.44
CA VAL A 60 -0.03 -16.63 -9.99
C VAL A 60 1.37 -16.41 -9.45
N ILE A 61 1.55 -15.36 -8.66
CA ILE A 61 2.85 -15.09 -8.00
C ILE A 61 3.12 -16.18 -6.97
N GLY A 62 4.27 -16.84 -7.12
CA GLY A 62 4.66 -17.99 -6.31
C GLY A 62 5.04 -17.64 -4.87
N VAL A 63 4.93 -18.64 -3.97
CA VAL A 63 5.24 -18.48 -2.54
C VAL A 63 6.72 -18.18 -2.31
N GLU A 64 7.63 -18.92 -2.97
CA GLU A 64 9.06 -18.84 -2.68
C GLU A 64 9.69 -17.46 -2.94
N PRO A 65 9.47 -16.77 -4.09
CA PRO A 65 10.01 -15.44 -4.29
C PRO A 65 9.48 -14.44 -3.27
N LEU A 66 8.20 -14.52 -2.92
CA LEU A 66 7.60 -13.69 -1.88
C LEU A 66 8.21 -13.94 -0.50
N GLU A 67 8.37 -15.19 -0.12
CA GLU A 67 9.00 -15.56 1.15
C GLU A 67 10.46 -15.09 1.21
N LYS A 68 11.23 -15.31 0.15
CA LYS A 68 12.63 -14.85 0.06
C LYS A 68 12.72 -13.33 0.20
N SER A 69 11.87 -12.58 -0.50
CA SER A 69 11.83 -11.13 -0.43
C SER A 69 11.47 -10.64 0.97
N LEU A 70 10.46 -11.24 1.61
CA LEU A 70 10.04 -10.92 2.97
C LEU A 70 11.15 -11.16 4.00
N LYS A 71 11.91 -12.26 3.88
CA LYS A 71 13.04 -12.58 4.75
C LYS A 71 14.19 -11.56 4.70
N THR A 72 14.26 -10.70 3.68
CA THR A 72 15.24 -9.59 3.61
C THR A 72 14.87 -8.42 4.52
N ILE A 73 13.66 -8.41 5.06
CA ILE A 73 13.15 -7.35 5.90
C ILE A 73 13.37 -7.72 7.36
N LYS A 74 14.28 -7.00 8.04
CA LYS A 74 14.61 -7.29 9.44
C LYS A 74 13.42 -7.15 10.39
N LYS A 75 12.50 -6.20 10.08
CA LYS A 75 11.29 -5.92 10.87
C LYS A 75 10.14 -5.70 9.90
N PRO A 76 9.46 -6.75 9.46
CA PRO A 76 8.35 -6.61 8.51
C PRO A 76 7.17 -5.85 9.12
N GLY A 77 6.99 -5.92 10.45
CA GLY A 77 5.86 -5.31 11.12
C GLY A 77 4.54 -5.95 10.73
N HIS A 78 3.49 -5.15 10.56
CA HIS A 78 2.19 -5.62 10.11
C HIS A 78 2.18 -5.76 8.59
N ILE A 79 1.89 -6.96 8.08
CA ILE A 79 2.00 -7.33 6.67
C ILE A 79 0.61 -7.26 6.02
N ILE A 80 0.49 -6.45 4.99
CA ILE A 80 -0.76 -6.15 4.29
C ILE A 80 -0.64 -6.61 2.84
N CYS A 81 -1.53 -7.48 2.40
CA CYS A 81 -1.71 -7.81 1.01
C CYS A 81 -2.79 -6.93 0.37
N LEU A 82 -2.46 -6.30 -0.75
CA LEU A 82 -3.42 -5.50 -1.51
C LEU A 82 -4.10 -6.38 -2.55
N THR A 83 -5.38 -6.63 -2.35
CA THR A 83 -6.17 -7.57 -3.15
C THR A 83 -7.64 -7.16 -3.19
N PRO A 84 -8.37 -7.41 -4.29
CA PRO A 84 -9.81 -7.17 -4.36
C PRO A 84 -10.64 -7.96 -3.34
N GLN A 85 -10.13 -9.11 -2.85
CA GLN A 85 -10.80 -9.96 -1.87
C GLN A 85 -10.72 -9.39 -0.44
N GLY A 86 -9.83 -8.41 -0.22
CA GLY A 86 -9.62 -7.80 1.10
C GLY A 86 -10.79 -6.95 1.58
N LYS A 87 -10.77 -6.61 2.86
CA LYS A 87 -11.73 -5.64 3.44
C LYS A 87 -11.49 -4.25 2.88
N VAL A 88 -12.58 -3.55 2.58
CA VAL A 88 -12.50 -2.19 2.02
C VAL A 88 -11.82 -1.23 2.98
N PHE A 89 -10.81 -0.54 2.47
CA PHE A 89 -10.05 0.50 3.16
C PHE A 89 -10.91 1.74 3.41
N ASN A 90 -10.78 2.34 4.59
CA ASN A 90 -11.46 3.56 4.97
C ASN A 90 -10.60 4.43 5.91
N GLN A 91 -11.08 5.63 6.26
CA GLN A 91 -10.35 6.56 7.12
C GLN A 91 -10.02 5.97 8.50
N THR A 92 -10.95 5.23 9.11
CA THR A 92 -10.70 4.58 10.40
C THR A 92 -9.53 3.59 10.30
N LYS A 93 -9.46 2.83 9.21
CA LYS A 93 -8.36 1.92 8.94
C LYS A 93 -7.04 2.69 8.76
N ALA A 94 -7.04 3.80 8.02
CA ALA A 94 -5.86 4.65 7.82
C ALA A 94 -5.31 5.14 9.17
N VAL A 95 -6.17 5.65 10.06
CA VAL A 95 -5.80 6.08 11.42
C VAL A 95 -5.27 4.92 12.27
N ASN A 96 -5.83 3.73 12.15
CA ASN A 96 -5.33 2.58 12.90
C ASN A 96 -3.96 2.12 12.38
N LEU A 97 -3.76 2.06 11.08
CA LEU A 97 -2.49 1.69 10.47
C LEU A 97 -1.38 2.72 10.72
N SER A 98 -1.73 4.01 10.88
CA SER A 98 -0.73 5.04 11.21
C SER A 98 -0.07 4.86 12.59
N LYS A 99 -0.62 4.03 13.47
CA LYS A 99 -0.07 3.72 14.80
C LYS A 99 1.04 2.68 14.78
N TYR A 100 1.20 1.95 13.69
CA TYR A 100 2.27 0.96 13.55
C TYR A 100 3.62 1.64 13.28
N LYS A 101 4.68 1.06 13.85
CA LYS A 101 6.06 1.53 13.59
C LYS A 101 6.60 1.00 12.27
N ASP A 102 6.23 -0.22 11.92
CA ASP A 102 6.72 -0.95 10.76
C ASP A 102 5.52 -1.57 10.03
N LEU A 103 5.42 -1.31 8.73
CA LEU A 103 4.40 -1.87 7.82
C LEU A 103 5.10 -2.50 6.61
N THR A 104 4.55 -3.60 6.12
CA THR A 104 4.96 -4.20 4.85
C THR A 104 3.74 -4.38 3.96
N PHE A 105 3.80 -3.81 2.76
CA PHE A 105 2.78 -3.99 1.73
C PHE A 105 3.26 -4.99 0.70
N VAL A 106 2.38 -5.91 0.31
CA VAL A 106 2.60 -6.86 -0.78
C VAL A 106 1.63 -6.53 -1.90
N CYS A 107 2.19 -6.20 -3.06
CA CYS A 107 1.43 -5.83 -4.25
C CYS A 107 1.25 -7.04 -5.16
N GLY A 108 0.01 -7.54 -5.27
CA GLY A 108 -0.35 -8.59 -6.22
C GLY A 108 -0.41 -8.08 -7.65
N ARG A 109 -0.18 -9.00 -8.59
CA ARG A 109 -0.40 -8.85 -10.04
C ARG A 109 -0.89 -10.15 -10.64
N TYR A 110 -1.18 -10.14 -11.94
CA TYR A 110 -1.72 -11.29 -12.66
C TYR A 110 -3.05 -11.76 -12.05
N GLU A 111 -3.23 -13.07 -11.84
CA GLU A 111 -4.41 -13.63 -11.16
C GLU A 111 -4.33 -13.52 -9.62
N GLY A 112 -3.21 -13.03 -9.09
CA GLY A 112 -3.02 -12.80 -7.66
C GLY A 112 -1.75 -13.45 -7.11
N ILE A 113 -1.79 -13.66 -5.82
CA ILE A 113 -0.71 -14.23 -5.01
C ILE A 113 -1.14 -15.62 -4.54
N ASP A 114 -0.21 -16.57 -4.53
CA ASP A 114 -0.47 -17.91 -4.00
C ASP A 114 -1.03 -17.83 -2.58
N GLN A 115 -2.19 -18.43 -2.38
CA GLN A 115 -2.93 -18.36 -1.11
C GLN A 115 -2.12 -18.86 0.09
N ARG A 116 -1.19 -19.80 -0.12
CA ARG A 116 -0.31 -20.30 0.94
C ARG A 116 0.62 -19.22 1.49
N PHE A 117 1.01 -18.23 0.68
CA PHE A 117 1.75 -17.07 1.18
C PHE A 117 0.84 -16.18 2.04
N ILE A 118 -0.36 -15.91 1.59
CA ILE A 118 -1.34 -15.11 2.32
C ILE A 118 -1.64 -15.76 3.68
N ASP A 119 -1.96 -17.03 3.70
CA ASP A 119 -2.34 -17.78 4.93
C ASP A 119 -1.21 -17.85 5.98
N ASN A 120 0.06 -17.86 5.53
CA ASN A 120 1.21 -18.03 6.43
C ASN A 120 1.90 -16.74 6.86
N TYR A 121 1.79 -15.67 6.06
CA TYR A 121 2.62 -14.48 6.26
C TYR A 121 1.85 -13.17 6.33
N VAL A 122 0.62 -13.10 5.82
CA VAL A 122 -0.14 -11.86 5.73
C VAL A 122 -1.04 -11.70 6.96
N ASP A 123 -0.93 -10.56 7.63
CA ASP A 123 -1.79 -10.23 8.77
C ASP A 123 -3.15 -9.71 8.32
N GLU A 124 -3.22 -9.09 7.14
CA GLU A 124 -4.42 -8.45 6.65
C GLU A 124 -4.47 -8.33 5.12
N GLU A 125 -5.63 -8.61 4.54
CA GLU A 125 -5.97 -8.33 3.15
C GLU A 125 -6.79 -7.04 3.07
N VAL A 126 -6.39 -6.13 2.16
CA VAL A 126 -7.01 -4.80 2.01
C VAL A 126 -7.37 -4.56 0.56
N SER A 127 -8.63 -4.16 0.32
CA SER A 127 -9.15 -3.64 -0.95
C SER A 127 -9.30 -2.13 -0.88
N ILE A 128 -9.16 -1.42 -1.99
CA ILE A 128 -9.44 0.02 -2.06
C ILE A 128 -10.80 0.34 -2.71
N GLY A 129 -11.59 -0.67 -3.03
CA GLY A 129 -12.93 -0.52 -3.60
C GLY A 129 -13.33 -1.66 -4.53
N ASP A 130 -14.58 -1.66 -4.95
CA ASP A 130 -15.19 -2.70 -5.78
C ASP A 130 -14.87 -2.49 -7.26
N TYR A 131 -13.60 -2.58 -7.61
CA TYR A 131 -13.09 -2.52 -8.98
C TYR A 131 -11.72 -3.20 -9.05
N VAL A 132 -11.34 -3.63 -10.25
CA VAL A 132 -10.08 -4.34 -10.48
C VAL A 132 -9.05 -3.39 -11.08
N LEU A 133 -7.85 -3.41 -10.51
CA LEU A 133 -6.66 -2.71 -11.03
C LEU A 133 -5.72 -3.73 -11.68
N SER A 134 -4.82 -3.26 -12.54
CA SER A 134 -3.80 -4.10 -13.15
C SER A 134 -2.72 -4.59 -12.17
N GLY A 135 -2.70 -4.06 -10.95
CA GLY A 135 -1.74 -4.44 -9.89
C GLY A 135 -1.94 -3.66 -8.60
N GLY A 136 -1.30 -4.11 -7.54
CA GLY A 136 -1.44 -3.56 -6.20
C GLY A 136 -0.68 -2.25 -5.96
N GLU A 137 0.20 -1.80 -6.85
CA GLU A 137 1.08 -0.66 -6.64
C GLU A 137 0.31 0.66 -6.46
N ILE A 138 -0.71 0.89 -7.31
CA ILE A 138 -1.56 2.08 -7.21
C ILE A 138 -2.39 2.02 -5.93
N ALA A 139 -2.90 0.85 -5.58
CA ALA A 139 -3.61 0.64 -4.32
C ALA A 139 -2.70 0.92 -3.11
N ALA A 140 -1.45 0.46 -3.15
CA ALA A 140 -0.43 0.78 -2.13
C ALA A 140 -0.22 2.29 -2.00
N SER A 141 -0.10 3.00 -3.12
CA SER A 141 0.06 4.45 -3.12
C SER A 141 -1.09 5.16 -2.42
N VAL A 142 -2.34 4.77 -2.71
CA VAL A 142 -3.55 5.33 -2.08
C VAL A 142 -3.56 5.06 -0.57
N VAL A 143 -3.31 3.83 -0.16
CA VAL A 143 -3.35 3.42 1.25
C VAL A 143 -2.23 4.12 2.04
N ILE A 144 -1.02 4.15 1.50
CA ILE A 144 0.15 4.77 2.14
C ILE A 144 -0.03 6.29 2.26
N ASP A 145 -0.53 6.96 1.22
CA ASP A 145 -0.82 8.40 1.30
C ASP A 145 -1.81 8.70 2.44
N ALA A 146 -2.90 7.94 2.50
CA ALA A 146 -3.90 8.10 3.56
C ALA A 146 -3.34 7.81 4.96
N ILE A 147 -2.42 6.84 5.11
CA ILE A 147 -1.74 6.54 6.38
C ILE A 147 -0.81 7.68 6.78
N LEU A 148 0.06 8.13 5.87
CA LEU A 148 1.09 9.14 6.15
C LEU A 148 0.48 10.50 6.54
N ARG A 149 -0.69 10.85 6.00
CA ARG A 149 -1.43 12.05 6.39
C ARG A 149 -1.82 12.08 7.86
N ASN A 150 -1.93 10.93 8.52
CA ASN A 150 -2.31 10.83 9.93
C ASN A 150 -1.09 10.83 10.88
N LEU A 151 0.14 10.92 10.36
CA LEU A 151 1.33 11.04 11.18
C LEU A 151 1.52 12.48 11.65
N ASP A 152 2.03 12.64 12.87
CA ASP A 152 2.41 13.94 13.40
C ASP A 152 3.44 14.62 12.51
N ASP A 153 3.38 15.95 12.41
CA ASP A 153 4.30 16.82 11.64
C ASP A 153 4.29 16.64 10.12
N VAL A 154 3.44 15.76 9.56
CA VAL A 154 3.25 15.63 8.12
C VAL A 154 2.35 16.73 7.57
N ILE A 155 1.22 17.00 8.24
CA ILE A 155 0.34 18.11 7.93
C ILE A 155 0.64 19.26 8.90
N GLY A 156 0.81 20.47 8.36
CA GLY A 156 1.20 21.64 9.15
C GLY A 156 0.16 22.13 10.17
N ASN A 157 -1.08 21.64 10.09
CA ASN A 157 -2.14 21.96 11.07
C ASN A 157 -2.94 20.70 11.39
N GLN A 158 -2.71 20.16 12.58
CA GLN A 158 -3.36 18.95 13.09
C GLN A 158 -4.88 19.11 13.19
N ASP A 159 -5.38 20.32 13.45
CA ASP A 159 -6.82 20.60 13.49
C ASP A 159 -7.50 20.40 12.13
N SER A 160 -6.75 20.49 11.05
CA SER A 160 -7.25 20.21 9.69
C SER A 160 -7.63 18.75 9.52
N ILE A 161 -6.84 17.83 10.07
CA ILE A 161 -7.11 16.38 10.00
C ILE A 161 -8.44 16.05 10.72
N ASN A 162 -8.62 16.63 11.91
CA ASN A 162 -9.81 16.38 12.73
C ASN A 162 -11.11 16.93 12.12
N LYS A 163 -10.98 17.88 11.18
CA LYS A 163 -12.11 18.54 10.48
C LYS A 163 -12.27 18.10 9.03
N ASP A 164 -11.44 17.19 8.55
CA ASP A 164 -11.56 16.66 7.19
C ASP A 164 -12.73 15.68 7.07
N SER A 165 -13.16 15.46 5.82
CA SER A 165 -14.18 14.46 5.50
C SER A 165 -13.83 13.11 6.09
N HIS A 166 -14.81 12.39 6.60
CA HIS A 166 -14.71 11.07 7.22
C HIS A 166 -14.02 11.01 8.60
N SER A 167 -13.51 12.12 9.15
CA SER A 167 -12.87 12.12 10.48
C SER A 167 -13.88 11.81 11.60
N ASP A 168 -15.09 12.35 11.47
CA ASP A 168 -16.22 12.15 12.39
C ASP A 168 -17.40 11.41 11.72
N GLY A 169 -17.15 10.73 10.60
CA GLY A 169 -18.17 10.05 9.80
C GLY A 169 -18.98 10.98 8.90
N LYS A 170 -18.63 12.27 8.81
CA LYS A 170 -19.31 13.26 7.97
C LYS A 170 -18.41 13.72 6.82
N LEU A 171 -19.04 14.28 5.80
CA LEU A 171 -18.33 14.98 4.73
C LEU A 171 -18.17 16.45 5.11
N LYS A 172 -17.00 17.00 4.82
CA LYS A 172 -16.74 18.44 4.93
C LYS A 172 -17.66 19.21 3.98
N GLY A 173 -18.17 20.34 4.41
CA GLY A 173 -18.98 21.23 3.59
C GLY A 173 -18.20 21.81 2.41
N HIS A 174 -18.93 22.39 1.46
CA HIS A 174 -18.31 23.10 0.33
C HIS A 174 -17.42 24.25 0.83
N VAL A 175 -16.29 24.40 0.18
CA VAL A 175 -15.33 25.49 0.48
C VAL A 175 -15.18 26.42 -0.71
N TYR A 176 -14.99 27.69 -0.43
CA TYR A 176 -14.90 28.72 -1.43
C TYR A 176 -13.61 29.53 -1.26
N THR A 177 -13.01 29.99 -2.34
CA THR A 177 -11.89 30.92 -2.34
C THR A 177 -12.35 32.31 -2.70
N ARG A 178 -11.45 33.28 -2.65
CA ARG A 178 -11.68 34.65 -3.11
C ARG A 178 -11.58 34.74 -4.62
N PRO A 179 -12.32 35.65 -5.27
CA PRO A 179 -13.30 36.60 -4.70
C PRO A 179 -14.62 35.94 -4.29
N SER A 180 -15.46 36.65 -3.49
CA SER A 180 -16.78 36.17 -3.06
C SER A 180 -17.74 35.95 -4.24
N ASP A 181 -17.61 36.78 -5.26
CA ASP A 181 -18.42 36.71 -6.47
C ASP A 181 -17.55 36.24 -7.65
N PHE A 182 -17.95 35.10 -8.24
CA PHE A 182 -17.38 34.56 -9.46
C PHE A 182 -18.43 34.60 -10.57
N LYS A 183 -18.14 35.39 -11.62
CA LYS A 183 -18.99 35.53 -12.82
C LYS A 183 -18.36 34.77 -13.98
#